data_872e8e88f747056f2056d7349194e75d
#
_entry.id   872e8e88f747056f2056d7349194e75d
#
_cell.length_a   1.000
_cell.length_b   1.000
_cell.length_c   1.000
_cell.angle_alpha   90.00
_cell.angle_beta   90.00
_cell.angle_gamma   90.00
#
_symmetry.space_group_name_H-M   'P 1'
#
loop_
_entity.id
_entity.type
_entity.pdbx_description
1 polymer ?
#
loop_
_entity_poly.entity_id
_entity_poly.type
_entity_poly.pdbx_seq_one_letter_code
_entity_poly.pdbx_strand_id
1 'polypeptide(L)'
;MKKLRGRLAAAVAVAIGVIPLLATLYLLYWCPADLSVRQTGEQRVFGATYMTMNNPYFQMLDAQIRGHLELQGDILLTRDAAMDQQRQNQEIRELVDAGVCAIFMTPVEWDTSVEGVRIAADAGVPIIVVDAPIEDAELAACSVLSDNYYAGVLCARHLMSVRDSAKILLLEHITARSGADRIQGFKDTIYGHEGFEILGSGESDGQIENAMPVMERLLEDYPEADVLMALNDPSAFGGLAAIQGAGLSDRFLVYSVDGSPEGKAMVSSGFLTATCAQFPSRIAEEAVKQAYAAINGGCERKEVIVAVELLTEENVDQYGIDGWQ
;
A
#
# COMPACT_ATOMS: atom_id res chain seq x y z
N MET A 1 -69.85 13.00 19.46
CA MET A 1 -68.92 12.25 18.62
C MET A 1 -68.25 13.03 17.46
N LYS A 2 -68.98 13.86 16.70
CA LYS A 2 -68.39 14.67 15.59
C LYS A 2 -67.29 15.65 16.01
N LYS A 3 -67.42 16.36 17.16
CA LYS A 3 -66.41 17.30 17.70
C LYS A 3 -65.10 16.63 18.15
N LEU A 4 -65.18 15.38 18.61
CA LEU A 4 -63.99 14.61 19.04
C LEU A 4 -63.17 14.10 17.83
N ARG A 5 -63.86 13.68 16.76
CA ARG A 5 -63.21 13.28 15.49
C ARG A 5 -62.52 14.45 14.79
N GLY A 6 -63.10 15.65 14.82
CA GLY A 6 -62.47 16.84 14.26
C GLY A 6 -61.20 17.26 15.02
N ARG A 7 -61.18 17.16 16.35
CA ARG A 7 -59.98 17.43 17.17
C ARG A 7 -58.91 16.40 16.98
N LEU A 8 -59.27 15.11 16.81
CA LEU A 8 -58.30 14.04 16.50
C LEU A 8 -57.65 14.21 15.11
N ALA A 9 -58.46 14.56 14.09
CA ALA A 9 -58.01 14.80 12.75
C ALA A 9 -57.04 16.03 12.67
N ALA A 10 -57.34 17.11 13.41
CA ALA A 10 -56.45 18.28 13.50
C ALA A 10 -55.13 17.97 14.23
N ALA A 11 -55.19 17.16 15.31
CA ALA A 11 -53.98 16.73 16.01
C ALA A 11 -53.07 15.82 15.15
N VAL A 12 -53.68 14.95 14.34
CA VAL A 12 -52.95 14.07 13.39
C VAL A 12 -52.31 14.90 12.25
N ALA A 13 -53.03 15.91 11.73
CA ALA A 13 -52.49 16.80 10.68
C ALA A 13 -51.33 17.68 11.21
N VAL A 14 -51.38 18.13 12.46
CA VAL A 14 -50.27 18.81 13.13
C VAL A 14 -49.07 17.90 13.35
N ALA A 15 -49.33 16.63 13.77
CA ALA A 15 -48.25 15.68 13.99
C ALA A 15 -47.54 15.29 12.68
N ILE A 16 -48.29 15.14 11.58
CA ILE A 16 -47.72 14.75 10.28
C ILE A 16 -47.06 15.92 9.53
N GLY A 17 -47.55 17.16 9.69
CA GLY A 17 -47.06 18.30 8.94
C GLY A 17 -46.09 19.20 9.74
N VAL A 18 -46.43 19.57 10.97
CA VAL A 18 -45.69 20.54 11.75
C VAL A 18 -44.47 19.95 12.45
N ILE A 19 -44.58 18.73 12.97
CA ILE A 19 -43.46 18.10 13.69
C ILE A 19 -42.29 17.77 12.74
N PRO A 20 -42.47 17.21 11.54
CA PRO A 20 -41.37 17.04 10.59
C PRO A 20 -40.78 18.37 10.13
N LEU A 21 -41.60 19.39 9.92
CA LEU A 21 -41.13 20.71 9.52
C LEU A 21 -40.27 21.37 10.62
N LEU A 22 -40.70 21.26 11.88
CA LEU A 22 -39.94 21.77 13.03
C LEU A 22 -38.67 20.92 13.26
N ALA A 23 -38.73 19.61 13.04
CA ALA A 23 -37.53 18.75 13.10
C ALA A 23 -36.53 19.10 11.98
N THR A 24 -37.01 19.38 10.77
CA THR A 24 -36.15 19.80 9.66
C THR A 24 -35.56 21.19 9.92
N LEU A 25 -36.35 22.14 10.46
CA LEU A 25 -35.86 23.44 10.87
C LEU A 25 -34.86 23.33 12.03
N TYR A 26 -35.09 22.47 13.00
CA TYR A 26 -34.19 22.22 14.10
C TYR A 26 -32.85 21.61 13.58
N LEU A 27 -32.89 20.62 12.66
CA LEU A 27 -31.71 20.06 12.02
C LEU A 27 -30.96 21.08 11.17
N LEU A 28 -31.66 22.03 10.52
CA LEU A 28 -31.04 23.08 9.71
C LEU A 28 -30.45 24.23 10.56
N TYR A 29 -31.02 24.52 11.71
CA TYR A 29 -30.62 25.69 12.53
C TYR A 29 -29.82 25.32 13.79
N TRP A 30 -29.98 24.10 14.33
CA TRP A 30 -29.38 23.69 15.61
C TRP A 30 -28.49 22.46 15.51
N CYS A 31 -28.53 21.71 14.41
CA CYS A 31 -27.45 20.86 14.02
C CYS A 31 -26.67 21.67 12.97
N PRO A 32 -25.63 22.42 13.34
CA PRO A 32 -24.69 22.85 12.34
C PRO A 32 -24.13 21.52 11.77
N ALA A 33 -24.63 21.11 10.60
CA ALA A 33 -23.73 20.45 9.72
C ALA A 33 -22.50 21.35 9.76
N ASP A 34 -21.38 20.82 10.19
CA ASP A 34 -20.10 21.50 10.13
C ASP A 34 -19.72 21.62 8.64
N LEU A 35 -20.57 22.32 7.91
CA LEU A 35 -20.28 23.03 6.69
C LEU A 35 -19.46 24.23 7.15
N SER A 36 -18.29 23.98 7.73
CA SER A 36 -17.24 24.96 7.73
C SER A 36 -17.08 25.27 6.24
N VAL A 37 -17.71 26.37 5.85
CA VAL A 37 -17.43 27.03 4.58
C VAL A 37 -15.93 27.20 4.57
N ARG A 38 -15.26 26.34 3.81
CA ARG A 38 -13.84 26.46 3.58
C ARG A 38 -13.60 27.91 3.23
N GLN A 39 -12.79 28.56 4.04
CA GLN A 39 -12.13 29.76 3.57
C GLN A 39 -11.58 29.40 2.21
N THR A 40 -11.84 30.20 1.21
CA THR A 40 -11.29 30.11 -0.14
C THR A 40 -9.78 30.33 -0.07
N GLY A 41 -9.05 29.38 0.49
CA GLY A 41 -7.62 29.23 0.28
C GLY A 41 -7.42 28.86 -1.19
N GLU A 42 -6.40 29.40 -1.80
CA GLU A 42 -6.00 28.98 -3.15
C GLU A 42 -5.87 27.45 -3.17
N GLN A 43 -6.50 26.81 -4.16
CA GLN A 43 -6.40 25.38 -4.43
C GLN A 43 -4.93 25.03 -4.62
N ARG A 44 -4.41 24.09 -3.81
CA ARG A 44 -3.03 23.65 -3.88
C ARG A 44 -2.91 22.52 -4.90
N VAL A 45 -1.75 22.44 -5.53
CA VAL A 45 -1.42 21.36 -6.44
C VAL A 45 -0.27 20.58 -5.83
N PHE A 46 -0.48 19.28 -5.65
CA PHE A 46 0.51 18.31 -5.21
C PHE A 46 0.97 17.48 -6.40
N GLY A 47 2.19 16.95 -6.34
CA GLY A 47 2.73 16.00 -7.29
C GLY A 47 2.82 14.60 -6.71
N ALA A 48 2.77 13.59 -7.54
CA ALA A 48 3.15 12.23 -7.20
C ALA A 48 3.93 11.59 -8.34
N THR A 49 4.97 10.84 -8.02
CA THR A 49 5.71 9.97 -8.95
C THR A 49 5.92 8.61 -8.31
N TYR A 50 5.49 7.56 -8.99
CA TYR A 50 5.56 6.19 -8.54
C TYR A 50 6.58 5.42 -9.37
N MET A 51 7.25 4.42 -8.77
CA MET A 51 8.19 3.57 -9.52
C MET A 51 7.52 2.93 -10.74
N THR A 52 6.26 2.54 -10.62
CA THR A 52 5.44 2.02 -11.72
C THR A 52 3.94 2.08 -11.38
N MET A 53 3.10 2.32 -12.37
CA MET A 53 1.64 2.18 -12.24
C MET A 53 1.14 0.82 -12.74
N ASN A 54 2.03 -0.09 -13.12
CA ASN A 54 1.67 -1.46 -13.50
C ASN A 54 1.33 -2.34 -12.27
N ASN A 55 1.72 -1.93 -11.07
CA ASN A 55 1.36 -2.62 -9.83
C ASN A 55 0.08 -2.02 -9.22
N PRO A 56 -0.98 -2.83 -8.97
CA PRO A 56 -2.23 -2.37 -8.35
C PRO A 56 -2.07 -1.70 -6.99
N TYR A 57 -1.01 -2.03 -6.24
CA TYR A 57 -0.70 -1.38 -4.98
C TYR A 57 -0.48 0.13 -5.13
N PHE A 58 0.31 0.55 -6.13
CA PHE A 58 0.56 1.98 -6.38
C PHE A 58 -0.65 2.70 -6.95
N GLN A 59 -1.49 2.01 -7.74
CA GLN A 59 -2.78 2.56 -8.19
C GLN A 59 -3.69 2.86 -7.00
N MET A 60 -3.74 1.93 -6.01
CA MET A 60 -4.50 2.12 -4.78
C MET A 60 -3.95 3.27 -3.95
N LEU A 61 -2.62 3.31 -3.76
CA LEU A 61 -1.96 4.37 -3.00
C LEU A 61 -2.23 5.76 -3.61
N ASP A 62 -2.12 5.90 -4.95
CA ASP A 62 -2.48 7.14 -5.67
C ASP A 62 -3.94 7.52 -5.44
N ALA A 63 -4.85 6.57 -5.57
CA ALA A 63 -6.29 6.83 -5.40
C ALA A 63 -6.61 7.30 -3.97
N GLN A 64 -5.97 6.73 -2.95
CA GLN A 64 -6.15 7.14 -1.56
C GLN A 64 -5.54 8.53 -1.28
N ILE A 65 -4.31 8.79 -1.72
CA ILE A 65 -3.67 10.12 -1.61
C ILE A 65 -4.54 11.17 -2.30
N ARG A 66 -4.97 10.91 -3.53
CA ARG A 66 -5.86 11.77 -4.31
C ARG A 66 -7.16 12.06 -3.56
N GLY A 67 -7.82 11.02 -3.05
CA GLY A 67 -9.07 11.17 -2.30
C GLY A 67 -8.92 12.04 -1.07
N HIS A 68 -7.84 11.88 -0.28
CA HIS A 68 -7.55 12.71 0.88
C HIS A 68 -7.28 14.18 0.50
N LEU A 69 -6.58 14.45 -0.61
CA LEU A 69 -6.32 15.80 -1.10
C LEU A 69 -7.61 16.48 -1.62
N GLU A 70 -8.41 15.75 -2.41
CA GLU A 70 -9.68 16.24 -2.96
C GLU A 70 -10.69 16.61 -1.87
N LEU A 71 -10.72 15.85 -0.75
CA LEU A 71 -11.50 16.21 0.43
C LEU A 71 -11.08 17.59 1.02
N GLN A 72 -9.84 18.01 0.80
CA GLN A 72 -9.33 19.32 1.16
C GLN A 72 -9.50 20.37 0.03
N GLY A 73 -10.01 19.97 -1.17
CA GLY A 73 -10.17 20.83 -2.33
C GLY A 73 -8.92 21.00 -3.17
N ASP A 74 -7.90 20.19 -2.92
CA ASP A 74 -6.59 20.23 -3.57
C ASP A 74 -6.50 19.19 -4.70
N ILE A 75 -5.46 19.28 -5.56
CA ILE A 75 -5.28 18.47 -6.76
C ILE A 75 -3.99 17.66 -6.65
N LEU A 76 -4.01 16.43 -7.17
CA LEU A 76 -2.83 15.59 -7.35
C LEU A 76 -2.49 15.43 -8.84
N LEU A 77 -1.26 15.77 -9.22
CA LEU A 77 -0.67 15.48 -10.53
C LEU A 77 0.17 14.21 -10.43
N THR A 78 -0.31 13.11 -11.01
CA THR A 78 0.35 11.81 -10.97
C THR A 78 1.28 11.61 -12.17
N ARG A 79 2.43 10.96 -11.93
CA ARG A 79 3.41 10.50 -12.90
C ARG A 79 3.72 9.02 -12.68
N ASP A 80 4.19 8.36 -13.73
CA ASP A 80 4.58 6.96 -13.76
C ASP A 80 6.00 6.84 -14.30
N ALA A 81 6.95 6.55 -13.43
CA ALA A 81 8.35 6.40 -13.81
C ALA A 81 8.62 5.13 -14.64
N ALA A 82 7.67 4.19 -14.67
CA ALA A 82 7.75 2.94 -15.43
C ALA A 82 9.06 2.17 -15.22
N MET A 83 9.54 2.07 -13.96
CA MET A 83 10.78 1.41 -13.56
C MET A 83 12.05 2.09 -14.11
N ASP A 84 11.99 3.37 -14.52
CA ASP A 84 13.12 4.14 -15.04
C ASP A 84 13.46 5.29 -14.09
N GLN A 85 14.61 5.19 -13.41
CA GLN A 85 15.04 6.21 -12.44
C GLN A 85 15.36 7.57 -13.12
N GLN A 86 15.85 7.59 -14.35
CA GLN A 86 16.11 8.84 -15.05
C GLN A 86 14.81 9.55 -15.42
N ARG A 87 13.81 8.76 -15.82
CA ARG A 87 12.46 9.25 -16.05
C ARG A 87 11.85 9.80 -14.75
N GLN A 88 12.01 9.12 -13.62
CA GLN A 88 11.54 9.63 -12.32
C GLN A 88 12.16 10.98 -11.98
N ASN A 89 13.49 11.14 -12.15
CA ASN A 89 14.16 12.40 -11.95
C ASN A 89 13.64 13.50 -12.87
N GLN A 90 13.31 13.18 -14.12
CA GLN A 90 12.71 14.12 -15.07
C GLN A 90 11.29 14.51 -14.65
N GLU A 91 10.48 13.56 -14.22
CA GLU A 91 9.10 13.78 -13.72
C GLU A 91 9.09 14.71 -12.50
N ILE A 92 10.07 14.57 -11.60
CA ILE A 92 10.24 15.48 -10.46
C ILE A 92 10.52 16.90 -10.93
N ARG A 93 11.42 17.10 -11.93
CA ARG A 93 11.67 18.44 -12.53
C ARG A 93 10.37 19.04 -13.09
N GLU A 94 9.62 18.25 -13.85
CA GLU A 94 8.34 18.69 -14.44
C GLU A 94 7.30 19.07 -13.38
N LEU A 95 7.21 18.31 -12.28
CA LEU A 95 6.34 18.62 -11.16
C LEU A 95 6.76 19.93 -10.46
N VAL A 96 8.07 20.11 -10.24
CA VAL A 96 8.61 21.36 -9.70
C VAL A 96 8.29 22.54 -10.63
N ASP A 97 8.51 22.40 -11.93
CA ASP A 97 8.21 23.43 -12.94
C ASP A 97 6.70 23.73 -13.02
N ALA A 98 5.84 22.74 -12.75
CA ALA A 98 4.40 22.91 -12.66
C ALA A 98 3.94 23.66 -11.38
N GLY A 99 4.87 23.94 -10.45
CA GLY A 99 4.61 24.70 -9.25
C GLY A 99 3.85 23.92 -8.16
N VAL A 100 4.09 22.60 -8.07
CA VAL A 100 3.49 21.78 -7.00
C VAL A 100 4.06 22.20 -5.63
N CYS A 101 3.23 22.12 -4.59
CA CYS A 101 3.63 22.54 -3.23
C CYS A 101 4.34 21.43 -2.44
N ALA A 102 4.16 20.17 -2.80
CA ALA A 102 4.88 19.00 -2.29
C ALA A 102 4.77 17.84 -3.28
N ILE A 103 5.67 16.86 -3.17
CA ILE A 103 5.70 15.67 -4.03
C ILE A 103 5.67 14.41 -3.16
N PHE A 104 4.75 13.48 -3.47
CA PHE A 104 4.80 12.10 -2.99
C PHE A 104 5.66 11.27 -3.95
N MET A 105 6.60 10.51 -3.43
CA MET A 105 7.54 9.76 -4.24
C MET A 105 7.68 8.33 -3.73
N THR A 106 7.38 7.35 -4.60
CA THR A 106 7.84 5.98 -4.40
C THR A 106 9.09 5.78 -5.25
N PRO A 107 10.29 5.59 -4.66
CA PRO A 107 11.54 5.56 -5.40
C PRO A 107 11.63 4.33 -6.31
N VAL A 108 12.18 4.49 -7.52
CA VAL A 108 12.49 3.37 -8.42
C VAL A 108 13.67 2.58 -7.86
N GLU A 109 14.77 3.26 -7.56
CA GLU A 109 15.98 2.69 -6.98
C GLU A 109 16.31 3.46 -5.69
N TRP A 110 16.67 2.72 -4.63
CA TRP A 110 16.82 3.30 -3.30
C TRP A 110 17.99 4.28 -3.17
N ASP A 111 19.10 4.06 -3.88
CA ASP A 111 20.33 4.85 -3.83
C ASP A 111 20.33 6.00 -4.83
N THR A 112 19.97 5.76 -6.09
CA THR A 112 20.01 6.77 -7.16
C THR A 112 18.81 7.72 -7.14
N SER A 113 17.72 7.39 -6.46
CA SER A 113 16.55 8.26 -6.22
C SER A 113 16.90 9.54 -5.42
N VAL A 114 18.02 9.54 -4.71
CA VAL A 114 18.54 10.71 -3.97
C VAL A 114 18.73 11.93 -4.88
N GLU A 115 19.08 11.75 -6.17
CA GLU A 115 19.18 12.86 -7.14
C GLU A 115 17.84 13.58 -7.32
N GLY A 116 16.73 12.81 -7.48
CA GLY A 116 15.39 13.38 -7.62
C GLY A 116 14.97 14.19 -6.39
N VAL A 117 15.29 13.69 -5.20
CA VAL A 117 14.99 14.39 -3.95
C VAL A 117 15.76 15.70 -3.85
N ARG A 118 17.03 15.74 -4.26
CA ARG A 118 17.84 16.97 -4.30
C ARG A 118 17.28 18.01 -5.26
N ILE A 119 16.80 17.58 -6.43
CA ILE A 119 16.17 18.49 -7.42
C ILE A 119 14.98 19.23 -6.76
N ALA A 120 14.13 18.52 -6.07
CA ALA A 120 12.97 19.13 -5.40
C ALA A 120 13.40 19.99 -4.20
N ALA A 121 14.36 19.53 -3.39
CA ALA A 121 14.88 20.26 -2.25
C ALA A 121 15.52 21.59 -2.66
N ASP A 122 16.33 21.63 -3.72
CA ASP A 122 16.95 22.84 -4.27
C ASP A 122 15.91 23.86 -4.77
N ALA A 123 14.75 23.37 -5.20
CA ALA A 123 13.61 24.19 -5.58
C ALA A 123 12.70 24.59 -4.39
N GLY A 124 12.98 24.10 -3.18
CA GLY A 124 12.17 24.34 -1.98
C GLY A 124 10.85 23.56 -1.95
N VAL A 125 10.72 22.50 -2.75
CA VAL A 125 9.55 21.63 -2.80
C VAL A 125 9.80 20.39 -1.94
N PRO A 126 9.09 20.20 -0.81
CA PRO A 126 9.27 19.04 0.05
C PRO A 126 8.84 17.75 -0.64
N ILE A 127 9.63 16.69 -0.49
CA ILE A 127 9.26 15.33 -0.90
C ILE A 127 8.86 14.53 0.34
N ILE A 128 7.73 13.84 0.22
CA ILE A 128 7.28 12.78 1.12
C ILE A 128 7.56 11.45 0.41
N VAL A 129 8.53 10.71 0.93
CA VAL A 129 8.85 9.37 0.44
C VAL A 129 7.80 8.40 0.96
N VAL A 130 7.23 7.55 0.08
CA VAL A 130 6.14 6.62 0.43
C VAL A 130 6.53 5.21 0.02
N ASP A 131 6.13 4.23 0.84
CA ASP A 131 6.26 2.79 0.62
C ASP A 131 7.67 2.23 0.76
N ALA A 132 8.67 2.78 0.06
CA ALA A 132 10.06 2.32 0.09
C ALA A 132 11.01 3.46 0.48
N PRO A 133 12.03 3.22 1.33
CA PRO A 133 12.98 4.25 1.72
C PRO A 133 13.96 4.61 0.61
N ILE A 134 14.67 5.72 0.79
CA ILE A 134 15.85 6.14 0.01
C ILE A 134 17.10 6.07 0.88
N GLU A 135 18.29 6.05 0.26
CA GLU A 135 19.58 5.93 0.98
C GLU A 135 19.82 7.10 1.95
N ASP A 136 19.54 8.32 1.52
CA ASP A 136 19.72 9.54 2.34
C ASP A 136 18.35 10.11 2.76
N ALA A 137 17.71 9.43 3.74
CA ALA A 137 16.38 9.80 4.23
C ALA A 137 16.30 11.23 4.79
N GLU A 138 17.44 11.83 5.21
CA GLU A 138 17.45 13.20 5.75
C GLU A 138 17.14 14.26 4.68
N LEU A 139 17.32 13.95 3.42
CA LEU A 139 16.97 14.85 2.30
C LEU A 139 15.47 14.96 2.08
N ALA A 140 14.71 13.91 2.38
CA ALA A 140 13.27 13.94 2.32
C ALA A 140 12.69 14.76 3.48
N ALA A 141 11.52 15.36 3.28
CA ALA A 141 10.81 16.01 4.37
C ALA A 141 10.33 14.97 5.40
N CYS A 142 9.81 13.84 4.92
CA CYS A 142 9.39 12.70 5.73
C CYS A 142 9.37 11.43 4.85
N SER A 143 9.52 10.26 5.48
CA SER A 143 9.25 8.95 4.89
C SER A 143 8.07 8.27 5.61
N VAL A 144 7.12 7.71 4.85
CA VAL A 144 5.99 6.94 5.37
C VAL A 144 6.03 5.55 4.75
N LEU A 145 6.38 4.55 5.53
CA LEU A 145 6.80 3.23 5.05
C LEU A 145 5.98 2.13 5.74
N SER A 146 5.85 0.97 5.09
CA SER A 146 5.47 -0.27 5.77
C SER A 146 6.65 -0.84 6.55
N ASP A 147 6.38 -1.63 7.59
CA ASP A 147 7.42 -2.43 8.27
C ASP A 147 7.82 -3.64 7.40
N ASN A 148 8.56 -3.32 6.32
CA ASN A 148 8.92 -4.30 5.29
C ASN A 148 9.79 -5.45 5.83
N TYR A 149 10.74 -5.13 6.71
CA TYR A 149 11.56 -6.18 7.33
C TYR A 149 10.72 -7.13 8.18
N TYR A 150 9.81 -6.56 8.98
CA TYR A 150 8.94 -7.36 9.84
C TYR A 150 7.92 -8.19 9.03
N ALA A 151 7.52 -7.74 7.84
CA ALA A 151 6.69 -8.55 6.94
C ALA A 151 7.38 -9.88 6.57
N GLY A 152 8.65 -9.84 6.22
CA GLY A 152 9.46 -11.05 6.00
C GLY A 152 9.60 -11.93 7.26
N VAL A 153 9.82 -11.30 8.41
CA VAL A 153 9.87 -12.00 9.71
C VAL A 153 8.57 -12.76 9.98
N LEU A 154 7.41 -12.15 9.72
CA LEU A 154 6.10 -12.78 9.93
C LEU A 154 5.91 -14.01 9.01
N CYS A 155 6.26 -13.90 7.73
CA CYS A 155 6.21 -15.02 6.78
C CYS A 155 7.10 -16.19 7.25
N ALA A 156 8.34 -15.90 7.64
CA ALA A 156 9.29 -16.92 8.11
C ALA A 156 8.81 -17.59 9.40
N ARG A 157 8.32 -16.83 10.39
CA ARG A 157 7.79 -17.38 11.63
C ARG A 157 6.60 -18.30 11.40
N HIS A 158 5.70 -17.93 10.49
CA HIS A 158 4.59 -18.79 10.13
C HIS A 158 5.09 -20.08 9.47
N LEU A 159 6.02 -20.00 8.48
CA LEU A 159 6.64 -21.18 7.88
C LEU A 159 7.19 -22.12 8.95
N MET A 160 7.99 -21.62 9.89
CA MET A 160 8.58 -22.39 10.98
C MET A 160 7.55 -22.95 11.98
N SER A 161 6.34 -22.40 12.03
CA SER A 161 5.25 -22.90 12.89
C SER A 161 4.51 -24.09 12.26
N VAL A 162 4.55 -24.22 10.92
CA VAL A 162 3.79 -25.24 10.15
C VAL A 162 4.68 -26.31 9.51
N ARG A 163 6.00 -26.13 9.54
CA ARG A 163 7.01 -27.06 8.99
C ARG A 163 8.23 -27.15 9.89
N ASP A 164 8.79 -28.34 10.03
CA ASP A 164 10.07 -28.57 10.71
C ASP A 164 11.28 -28.41 9.77
N SER A 165 11.04 -28.44 8.46
CA SER A 165 12.06 -28.24 7.42
C SER A 165 11.44 -27.74 6.14
N ALA A 166 12.24 -27.02 5.33
CA ALA A 166 11.82 -26.46 4.05
C ALA A 166 12.99 -26.27 3.08
N LYS A 167 12.74 -26.48 1.80
CA LYS A 167 13.60 -26.20 0.66
C LYS A 167 13.06 -24.98 -0.09
N ILE A 168 13.69 -23.83 0.10
CA ILE A 168 13.10 -22.52 -0.15
C ILE A 168 13.67 -21.90 -1.42
N LEU A 169 12.79 -21.39 -2.28
CA LEU A 169 13.11 -20.50 -3.39
C LEU A 169 12.63 -19.08 -3.07
N LEU A 170 13.36 -18.08 -3.57
CA LEU A 170 13.05 -16.69 -3.35
C LEU A 170 12.81 -15.97 -4.70
N LEU A 171 11.77 -15.15 -4.77
CA LEU A 171 11.59 -14.16 -5.83
C LEU A 171 11.86 -12.77 -5.23
N GLU A 172 12.87 -12.08 -5.76
CA GLU A 172 13.45 -10.88 -5.18
C GLU A 172 13.26 -9.65 -6.10
N HIS A 173 13.49 -8.46 -5.53
CA HIS A 173 13.69 -7.18 -6.22
C HIS A 173 14.73 -6.39 -5.42
N ILE A 174 15.99 -6.56 -5.77
CA ILE A 174 17.12 -6.10 -4.94
C ILE A 174 17.34 -4.58 -5.01
N THR A 175 16.93 -3.92 -6.11
CA THR A 175 17.07 -2.46 -6.28
C THR A 175 15.96 -1.67 -5.59
N ALA A 176 14.82 -2.32 -5.25
CA ALA A 176 13.77 -1.76 -4.42
C ALA A 176 13.98 -2.16 -2.96
N ARG A 177 14.32 -1.20 -2.12
CA ARG A 177 14.68 -1.46 -0.72
C ARG A 177 13.57 -2.15 0.07
N SER A 178 12.30 -1.82 -0.18
CA SER A 178 11.15 -2.50 0.44
C SER A 178 11.15 -4.00 0.16
N GLY A 179 11.37 -4.40 -1.10
CA GLY A 179 11.49 -5.80 -1.49
C GLY A 179 12.69 -6.48 -0.84
N ALA A 180 13.86 -5.84 -0.87
CA ALA A 180 15.07 -6.35 -0.26
C ALA A 180 14.92 -6.56 1.26
N ASP A 181 14.28 -5.62 1.97
CA ASP A 181 14.04 -5.72 3.41
C ASP A 181 13.08 -6.88 3.76
N ARG A 182 12.02 -7.11 2.96
CA ARG A 182 11.11 -8.26 3.13
C ARG A 182 11.86 -9.57 3.05
N ILE A 183 12.66 -9.75 2.02
CA ILE A 183 13.47 -10.95 1.81
C ILE A 183 14.55 -11.08 2.89
N GLN A 184 15.18 -9.98 3.31
CA GLN A 184 16.18 -10.01 4.38
C GLN A 184 15.57 -10.41 5.72
N GLY A 185 14.41 -9.86 6.08
CA GLY A 185 13.70 -10.24 7.32
C GLY A 185 13.33 -11.73 7.34
N PHE A 186 12.93 -12.28 6.19
CA PHE A 186 12.68 -13.72 6.04
C PHE A 186 13.98 -14.55 6.24
N LYS A 187 15.06 -14.18 5.52
CA LYS A 187 16.38 -14.84 5.61
C LYS A 187 16.93 -14.84 7.04
N ASP A 188 16.93 -13.68 7.69
CA ASP A 188 17.48 -13.55 9.03
C ASP A 188 16.70 -14.35 10.07
N THR A 189 15.38 -14.49 9.87
CA THR A 189 14.53 -15.25 10.79
C THR A 189 14.76 -16.74 10.70
N ILE A 190 15.01 -17.30 9.52
CA ILE A 190 15.31 -18.74 9.37
C ILE A 190 16.81 -19.05 9.59
N TYR A 191 17.68 -18.03 9.67
CA TYR A 191 19.11 -18.21 9.81
C TYR A 191 19.45 -18.99 11.09
N GLY A 192 20.29 -20.04 10.94
CA GLY A 192 20.71 -20.88 12.06
C GLY A 192 19.68 -21.94 12.51
N HIS A 193 18.51 -22.00 11.87
CA HIS A 193 17.53 -23.06 12.10
C HIS A 193 17.80 -24.24 11.18
N GLU A 194 18.28 -25.36 11.76
CA GLU A 194 18.51 -26.60 11.00
C GLU A 194 17.22 -27.05 10.31
N GLY A 195 17.31 -27.43 9.05
CA GLY A 195 16.17 -27.89 8.25
C GLY A 195 15.60 -26.85 7.29
N PHE A 196 15.87 -25.55 7.49
CA PHE A 196 15.43 -24.50 6.57
C PHE A 196 16.58 -24.05 5.67
N GLU A 197 16.48 -24.37 4.39
CA GLU A 197 17.55 -24.13 3.41
C GLU A 197 17.03 -23.31 2.22
N ILE A 198 17.69 -22.18 1.94
CA ILE A 198 17.46 -21.41 0.72
C ILE A 198 18.30 -22.06 -0.39
N LEU A 199 17.64 -22.63 -1.40
CA LEU A 199 18.28 -23.29 -2.52
C LEU A 199 18.70 -22.32 -3.61
N GLY A 200 17.87 -21.30 -3.88
CA GLY A 200 18.11 -20.33 -4.93
C GLY A 200 17.20 -19.12 -4.85
N SER A 201 17.56 -18.10 -5.59
CA SER A 201 16.76 -16.89 -5.75
C SER A 201 16.77 -16.40 -7.20
N GLY A 202 15.79 -15.58 -7.55
CA GLY A 202 15.74 -14.94 -8.85
C GLY A 202 15.07 -13.57 -8.80
N GLU A 203 15.58 -12.66 -9.63
CA GLU A 203 15.06 -11.30 -9.76
C GLU A 203 13.75 -11.30 -10.56
N SER A 204 12.70 -10.76 -9.99
CA SER A 204 11.36 -10.65 -10.58
C SER A 204 10.89 -9.21 -10.81
N ASP A 205 11.69 -8.24 -10.38
CA ASP A 205 11.37 -6.79 -10.42
C ASP A 205 9.99 -6.47 -9.78
N GLY A 206 9.46 -7.38 -8.95
CA GLY A 206 8.13 -7.24 -8.37
C GLY A 206 6.98 -7.36 -9.38
N GLN A 207 7.22 -7.90 -10.59
CA GLN A 207 6.29 -7.96 -11.71
C GLN A 207 5.88 -9.41 -12.01
N ILE A 208 4.59 -9.64 -12.25
CA ILE A 208 4.04 -10.98 -12.53
C ILE A 208 4.65 -11.61 -13.79
N GLU A 209 4.85 -10.81 -14.85
CA GLU A 209 5.37 -11.25 -16.13
C GLU A 209 6.85 -11.68 -16.07
N ASN A 210 7.62 -11.10 -15.15
CA ASN A 210 9.01 -11.47 -14.92
C ASN A 210 9.14 -12.68 -13.98
N ALA A 211 8.26 -12.77 -12.99
CA ALA A 211 8.31 -13.78 -11.94
C ALA A 211 8.09 -15.20 -12.48
N MET A 212 7.13 -15.40 -13.41
CA MET A 212 6.83 -16.73 -13.96
C MET A 212 8.05 -17.38 -14.63
N PRO A 213 8.72 -16.78 -15.64
CA PRO A 213 9.88 -17.40 -16.30
C PRO A 213 11.09 -17.54 -15.37
N VAL A 214 11.21 -16.68 -14.35
CA VAL A 214 12.25 -16.83 -13.32
C VAL A 214 11.97 -18.07 -12.48
N MET A 215 10.73 -18.25 -12.02
CA MET A 215 10.35 -19.40 -11.22
C MET A 215 10.43 -20.72 -11.99
N GLU A 216 10.07 -20.74 -13.29
CA GLU A 216 10.24 -21.91 -14.15
C GLU A 216 11.69 -22.42 -14.14
N ARG A 217 12.67 -21.51 -14.32
CA ARG A 217 14.11 -21.86 -14.25
C ARG A 217 14.51 -22.35 -12.86
N LEU A 218 14.04 -21.69 -11.79
CA LEU A 218 14.35 -22.12 -10.42
C LEU A 218 13.81 -23.52 -10.13
N LEU A 219 12.63 -23.90 -10.65
CA LEU A 219 12.07 -25.24 -10.51
C LEU A 219 12.85 -26.30 -11.29
N GLU A 220 13.44 -25.95 -12.44
CA GLU A 220 14.34 -26.83 -13.20
C GLU A 220 15.67 -27.07 -12.46
N ASP A 221 16.26 -26.00 -11.89
CA ASP A 221 17.54 -26.03 -11.19
C ASP A 221 17.42 -26.68 -9.80
N TYR A 222 16.28 -26.54 -9.12
CA TYR A 222 16.03 -27.01 -7.76
C TYR A 222 14.73 -27.83 -7.66
N PRO A 223 14.65 -29.01 -8.27
CA PRO A 223 13.41 -29.79 -8.32
C PRO A 223 12.93 -30.30 -6.95
N GLU A 224 13.78 -30.27 -5.92
CA GLU A 224 13.44 -30.63 -4.54
C GLU A 224 12.79 -29.48 -3.73
N ALA A 225 12.71 -28.27 -4.26
CA ALA A 225 12.11 -27.12 -3.57
C ALA A 225 10.63 -27.36 -3.24
N ASP A 226 10.19 -26.83 -2.10
CA ASP A 226 8.81 -27.01 -1.60
C ASP A 226 8.23 -25.75 -0.96
N VAL A 227 8.98 -24.64 -0.93
CA VAL A 227 8.54 -23.32 -0.43
C VAL A 227 8.96 -22.24 -1.41
N LEU A 228 8.06 -21.30 -1.68
CA LEU A 228 8.34 -20.03 -2.33
C LEU A 228 8.09 -18.89 -1.35
N MET A 229 9.08 -18.01 -1.15
CA MET A 229 8.90 -16.67 -0.59
C MET A 229 9.06 -15.65 -1.71
N ALA A 230 7.99 -14.94 -2.04
CA ALA A 230 7.97 -13.86 -3.02
C ALA A 230 7.90 -12.50 -2.31
N LEU A 231 8.63 -11.53 -2.82
CA LEU A 231 8.69 -10.19 -2.23
C LEU A 231 7.33 -9.46 -2.19
N ASN A 232 6.41 -9.80 -3.11
CA ASN A 232 5.07 -9.22 -3.21
C ASN A 232 4.06 -10.17 -3.86
N ASP A 233 2.77 -9.81 -3.83
CA ASP A 233 1.70 -10.62 -4.42
C ASP A 233 1.86 -10.83 -5.94
N PRO A 234 2.19 -9.80 -6.78
CA PRO A 234 2.41 -10.03 -8.21
C PRO A 234 3.49 -11.06 -8.51
N SER A 235 4.62 -11.02 -7.79
CA SER A 235 5.68 -12.03 -7.94
C SER A 235 5.21 -13.43 -7.52
N ALA A 236 4.41 -13.51 -6.43
CA ALA A 236 3.83 -14.77 -5.99
C ALA A 236 2.87 -15.35 -7.04
N PHE A 237 2.08 -14.53 -7.72
CA PHE A 237 1.15 -14.99 -8.77
C PHE A 237 1.90 -15.57 -9.96
N GLY A 238 3.00 -14.91 -10.40
CA GLY A 238 3.88 -15.47 -11.43
C GLY A 238 4.52 -16.79 -11.00
N GLY A 239 5.01 -16.84 -9.74
CA GLY A 239 5.56 -18.05 -9.15
C GLY A 239 4.54 -19.20 -9.07
N LEU A 240 3.30 -18.91 -8.63
CA LEU A 240 2.21 -19.88 -8.60
C LEU A 240 1.87 -20.43 -9.99
N ALA A 241 1.86 -19.57 -11.03
CA ALA A 241 1.60 -20.02 -12.38
C ALA A 241 2.66 -21.05 -12.85
N ALA A 242 3.94 -20.82 -12.55
CA ALA A 242 5.01 -21.75 -12.85
C ALA A 242 4.89 -23.08 -12.05
N ILE A 243 4.59 -22.98 -10.73
CA ILE A 243 4.36 -24.14 -9.86
C ILE A 243 3.20 -25.01 -10.36
N GLN A 244 2.08 -24.37 -10.76
CA GLN A 244 0.94 -25.07 -11.34
C GLN A 244 1.27 -25.71 -12.68
N GLY A 245 1.98 -24.99 -13.56
CA GLY A 245 2.45 -25.50 -14.84
C GLY A 245 3.34 -26.75 -14.72
N ALA A 246 4.12 -26.82 -13.65
CA ALA A 246 4.95 -27.97 -13.31
C ALA A 246 4.20 -29.11 -12.58
N GLY A 247 2.91 -28.91 -12.22
CA GLY A 247 2.12 -29.90 -11.48
C GLY A 247 2.55 -30.07 -10.02
N LEU A 248 3.09 -29.03 -9.38
CA LEU A 248 3.69 -29.07 -8.04
C LEU A 248 2.86 -28.37 -6.96
N SER A 249 1.63 -27.95 -7.26
CA SER A 249 0.79 -27.15 -6.36
C SER A 249 0.60 -27.78 -4.98
N ASP A 250 0.38 -29.08 -4.89
CA ASP A 250 0.15 -29.80 -3.62
C ASP A 250 1.41 -29.87 -2.73
N ARG A 251 2.57 -29.58 -3.29
CA ARG A 251 3.86 -29.66 -2.59
C ARG A 251 4.28 -28.32 -2.00
N PHE A 252 3.96 -27.22 -2.69
CA PHE A 252 4.48 -25.92 -2.35
C PHE A 252 3.66 -25.19 -1.29
N LEU A 253 4.35 -24.58 -0.32
CA LEU A 253 3.85 -23.46 0.46
C LEU A 253 4.33 -22.17 -0.20
N VAL A 254 3.42 -21.21 -0.38
CA VAL A 254 3.73 -19.94 -1.05
C VAL A 254 3.41 -18.78 -0.13
N TYR A 255 4.41 -17.93 0.10
CA TYR A 255 4.35 -16.73 0.93
C TYR A 255 4.57 -15.49 0.08
N SER A 256 3.87 -14.42 0.43
CA SER A 256 3.99 -13.12 -0.24
C SER A 256 3.78 -11.95 0.73
N VAL A 257 3.85 -10.75 0.18
CA VAL A 257 3.53 -9.50 0.87
C VAL A 257 2.64 -8.67 -0.05
N ASP A 258 1.76 -7.92 0.47
CA ASP A 258 0.87 -6.84 0.05
C ASP A 258 -0.52 -7.00 0.67
N GLY A 259 -1.10 -8.21 0.72
CA GLY A 259 -2.48 -8.42 1.12
C GLY A 259 -3.46 -7.84 0.11
N SER A 260 -3.14 -7.89 -1.18
CA SER A 260 -4.03 -7.42 -2.25
C SER A 260 -5.37 -8.17 -2.24
N PRO A 261 -6.43 -7.62 -2.83
CA PRO A 261 -7.70 -8.35 -2.97
C PRO A 261 -7.51 -9.73 -3.57
N GLU A 262 -6.71 -9.83 -4.64
CA GLU A 262 -6.36 -11.10 -5.31
C GLU A 262 -5.52 -12.01 -4.41
N GLY A 263 -4.54 -11.46 -3.68
CA GLY A 263 -3.72 -12.21 -2.72
C GLY A 263 -4.56 -12.80 -1.60
N LYS A 264 -5.49 -12.01 -1.03
CA LYS A 264 -6.44 -12.49 -0.02
C LYS A 264 -7.37 -13.60 -0.57
N ALA A 265 -7.88 -13.43 -1.79
CA ALA A 265 -8.69 -14.46 -2.43
C ALA A 265 -7.89 -15.76 -2.65
N MET A 266 -6.61 -15.68 -3.00
CA MET A 266 -5.74 -16.85 -3.13
C MET A 266 -5.41 -17.49 -1.78
N VAL A 267 -5.25 -16.72 -0.70
CA VAL A 267 -5.13 -17.27 0.66
C VAL A 267 -6.41 -17.99 1.07
N SER A 268 -7.57 -17.36 0.89
CA SER A 268 -8.88 -17.96 1.21
C SER A 268 -9.17 -19.23 0.39
N SER A 269 -8.59 -19.35 -0.81
CA SER A 269 -8.74 -20.52 -1.69
C SER A 269 -7.62 -21.57 -1.52
N GLY A 270 -6.65 -21.34 -0.62
CA GLY A 270 -5.54 -22.26 -0.34
C GLY A 270 -4.44 -22.30 -1.38
N PHE A 271 -4.43 -21.38 -2.38
CA PHE A 271 -3.33 -21.28 -3.35
C PHE A 271 -2.11 -20.55 -2.78
N LEU A 272 -2.31 -19.50 -1.97
CA LEU A 272 -1.28 -18.91 -1.13
C LEU A 272 -1.41 -19.44 0.29
N THR A 273 -0.29 -19.74 0.92
CA THR A 273 -0.24 -20.11 2.34
C THR A 273 -0.52 -18.89 3.22
N ALA A 274 0.11 -17.75 2.87
CA ALA A 274 -0.10 -16.47 3.54
C ALA A 274 0.37 -15.31 2.67
N THR A 275 -0.22 -14.13 2.90
CA THR A 275 0.31 -12.84 2.44
C THR A 275 0.42 -11.88 3.62
N CYS A 276 1.54 -11.15 3.73
CA CYS A 276 1.67 -10.13 4.77
C CYS A 276 1.07 -8.82 4.27
N ALA A 277 -0.05 -8.42 4.86
CA ALA A 277 -0.82 -7.26 4.42
C ALA A 277 -0.11 -5.94 4.75
N GLN A 278 -0.01 -5.08 3.77
CA GLN A 278 0.25 -3.66 3.90
C GLN A 278 -1.08 -2.89 4.02
N PHE A 279 -1.02 -1.67 4.53
CA PHE A 279 -2.20 -0.83 4.72
C PHE A 279 -2.09 0.47 3.91
N PRO A 280 -2.29 0.43 2.57
CA PRO A 280 -2.11 1.60 1.70
C PRO A 280 -2.99 2.79 2.11
N SER A 281 -4.19 2.54 2.65
CA SER A 281 -5.06 3.62 3.14
C SER A 281 -4.44 4.37 4.32
N ARG A 282 -3.80 3.67 5.27
CA ARG A 282 -3.11 4.30 6.41
C ARG A 282 -1.84 5.02 5.97
N ILE A 283 -1.10 4.44 5.02
CA ILE A 283 0.09 5.08 4.43
C ILE A 283 -0.30 6.39 3.75
N ALA A 284 -1.36 6.38 2.93
CA ALA A 284 -1.85 7.56 2.24
C ALA A 284 -2.32 8.66 3.20
N GLU A 285 -3.11 8.30 4.22
CA GLU A 285 -3.58 9.24 5.25
C GLU A 285 -2.40 9.92 5.95
N GLU A 286 -1.42 9.13 6.42
CA GLU A 286 -0.25 9.68 7.10
C GLU A 286 0.64 10.48 6.14
N ALA A 287 0.85 10.03 4.90
CA ALA A 287 1.63 10.75 3.90
C ALA A 287 1.03 12.12 3.58
N VAL A 288 -0.30 12.20 3.40
CA VAL A 288 -0.99 13.48 3.16
C VAL A 288 -0.88 14.39 4.37
N LYS A 289 -1.03 13.88 5.59
CA LYS A 289 -0.83 14.63 6.83
C LYS A 289 0.59 15.21 6.91
N GLN A 290 1.62 14.41 6.61
CA GLN A 290 3.01 14.87 6.60
C GLN A 290 3.27 15.88 5.48
N ALA A 291 2.66 15.75 4.30
CA ALA A 291 2.77 16.72 3.22
C ALA A 291 2.22 18.09 3.64
N TYR A 292 1.04 18.12 4.28
CA TYR A 292 0.51 19.37 4.83
C TYR A 292 1.37 19.95 5.97
N ALA A 293 1.96 19.12 6.81
CA ALA A 293 2.89 19.56 7.83
C ALA A 293 4.15 20.20 7.20
N ALA A 294 4.74 19.52 6.18
CA ALA A 294 5.93 19.99 5.48
C ALA A 294 5.75 21.39 4.86
N ILE A 295 4.63 21.64 4.18
CA ILE A 295 4.36 22.96 3.56
C ILE A 295 3.97 24.05 4.57
N ASN A 296 3.63 23.69 5.80
CA ASN A 296 3.24 24.64 6.87
C ASN A 296 4.32 24.85 7.93
N GLY A 297 5.53 24.38 7.75
CA GLY A 297 6.63 24.68 8.66
C GLY A 297 7.48 23.50 9.12
N GLY A 298 7.17 22.30 8.68
CA GLY A 298 7.98 21.08 8.89
C GLY A 298 7.21 19.90 9.46
N CYS A 299 7.72 18.70 9.17
CA CYS A 299 7.17 17.45 9.66
C CYS A 299 7.52 17.24 11.15
N GLU A 300 6.61 16.66 11.92
CA GLU A 300 6.84 16.28 13.31
C GLU A 300 7.81 15.09 13.43
N ARG A 301 7.81 14.22 12.42
CA ARG A 301 8.63 12.99 12.37
C ARG A 301 9.28 12.88 10.99
N LYS A 302 10.53 12.45 11.00
CA LYS A 302 11.27 12.16 9.76
C LYS A 302 10.85 10.84 9.13
N GLU A 303 10.43 9.89 9.94
CA GLU A 303 9.98 8.58 9.49
C GLU A 303 8.74 8.12 10.26
N VAL A 304 7.79 7.55 9.54
CA VAL A 304 6.59 6.90 10.08
C VAL A 304 6.53 5.49 9.52
N ILE A 305 6.56 4.49 10.40
CA ILE A 305 6.42 3.08 10.04
C ILE A 305 4.98 2.64 10.32
N VAL A 306 4.30 2.17 9.27
CA VAL A 306 2.96 1.57 9.34
C VAL A 306 3.11 0.08 9.56
N ALA A 307 2.50 -0.43 10.63
CA ALA A 307 2.54 -1.85 10.95
C ALA A 307 1.89 -2.71 9.87
N VAL A 308 2.42 -3.90 9.68
CA VAL A 308 1.93 -4.93 8.75
C VAL A 308 1.31 -6.10 9.52
N GLU A 309 0.54 -6.94 8.84
CA GLU A 309 -0.13 -8.08 9.46
C GLU A 309 -0.14 -9.30 8.54
N LEU A 310 0.18 -10.48 9.06
CA LEU A 310 0.14 -11.71 8.28
C LEU A 310 -1.30 -12.21 8.13
N LEU A 311 -1.74 -12.40 6.90
CA LEU A 311 -3.02 -12.98 6.55
C LEU A 311 -2.83 -14.43 6.15
N THR A 312 -3.54 -15.31 6.85
CA THR A 312 -3.59 -16.75 6.63
C THR A 312 -5.04 -17.18 6.43
N GLU A 313 -5.27 -18.45 6.10
CA GLU A 313 -6.64 -19.01 6.03
C GLU A 313 -7.46 -18.77 7.31
N GLU A 314 -6.80 -18.69 8.48
CA GLU A 314 -7.46 -18.52 9.77
C GLU A 314 -8.05 -17.12 9.99
N ASN A 315 -7.50 -16.07 9.34
CA ASN A 315 -7.89 -14.69 9.63
C ASN A 315 -8.23 -13.83 8.40
N VAL A 316 -7.96 -14.32 7.17
CA VAL A 316 -8.18 -13.54 5.94
C VAL A 316 -9.63 -13.07 5.76
N ASP A 317 -10.59 -13.83 6.21
CA ASP A 317 -12.02 -13.47 6.13
C ASP A 317 -12.38 -12.21 6.92
N GLN A 318 -11.56 -11.82 7.92
CA GLN A 318 -11.77 -10.61 8.72
C GLN A 318 -11.46 -9.33 7.93
N TYR A 319 -10.69 -9.43 6.85
CA TYR A 319 -10.25 -8.30 6.00
C TYR A 319 -11.10 -8.14 4.73
N GLY A 320 -11.96 -9.13 4.40
CA GLY A 320 -12.70 -9.17 3.14
C GLY A 320 -11.76 -9.29 1.92
N ILE A 321 -12.29 -9.81 0.83
CA ILE A 321 -11.52 -10.03 -0.42
C ILE A 321 -11.85 -9.01 -1.52
N ASP A 322 -12.81 -8.11 -1.27
CA ASP A 322 -13.33 -7.20 -2.30
C ASP A 322 -12.56 -5.86 -2.42
N GLY A 323 -11.58 -5.63 -1.56
CA GLY A 323 -10.82 -4.37 -1.53
C GLY A 323 -9.52 -4.49 -0.73
N TRP A 324 -8.75 -3.41 -0.69
CA TRP A 324 -7.58 -3.27 0.17
C TRP A 324 -8.00 -2.95 1.62
N GLN A 325 -7.13 -3.18 2.59
CA GLN A 325 -7.30 -2.88 4.02
C GLN A 325 -6.77 -1.52 4.42
#